data_69d53c68f9a756cabb87232c3608bf1c
#
_entry.id   69d53c68f9a756cabb87232c3608bf1c
#
_cell.length_a   1.000
_cell.length_b   1.000
_cell.length_c   1.000
_cell.angle_alpha   90.00
_cell.angle_beta   90.00
_cell.angle_gamma   90.00
#
_symmetry.space_group_name_H-M   'P 1'
#
loop_
_entity.id
_entity.type
_entity.pdbx_description
1 polymer ?
#
loop_
_entity_poly.entity_id
_entity_poly.type
_entity_poly.pdbx_seq_one_letter_code
_entity_poly.pdbx_strand_id
1 'polypeptide(L)'
;MLDDAGGGYWIAREAMRRIWRREDEQPGAWRESPMACALFAIVGGDSSIFSARFLMEKARGEIGMLAVVVAHHAQEDALAAEILWDAGLELARLANAMTQRYGERKIVVAGRASQLHPLIESAMRRANLAAAEIAFQQVQAHIAGAKIAAKAL
;
A
#
# COMPACT_ATOMS: atom_id res chain seq x y z
N MET A 1 -5.04 2.20 14.88
CA MET A 1 -4.66 3.08 13.74
C MET A 1 -5.84 3.08 12.77
N LEU A 2 -6.45 4.24 12.56
CA LEU A 2 -7.68 4.37 11.78
C LEU A 2 -7.40 4.46 10.27
N ASP A 3 -6.30 5.10 9.89
CA ASP A 3 -5.89 5.24 8.51
C ASP A 3 -4.48 4.66 8.31
N ASP A 4 -4.32 3.90 7.22
CA ASP A 4 -3.11 3.19 6.82
C ASP A 4 -2.89 3.36 5.30
N ALA A 5 -3.51 4.40 4.74
CA ALA A 5 -3.51 4.63 3.30
C ALA A 5 -2.09 4.69 2.76
N GLY A 6 -1.84 3.98 1.66
CA GLY A 6 -0.52 3.79 1.07
C GLY A 6 0.35 2.72 1.73
N GLY A 7 -0.09 2.13 2.86
CA GLY A 7 0.62 1.02 3.51
C GLY A 7 0.32 -0.35 2.89
N GLY A 8 1.12 -1.37 3.21
CA GLY A 8 0.95 -2.71 2.65
C GLY A 8 -0.41 -3.34 2.96
N TYR A 9 -0.93 -3.15 4.17
CA TYR A 9 -2.26 -3.62 4.54
C TYR A 9 -3.36 -2.90 3.74
N TRP A 10 -3.22 -1.59 3.50
CA TRP A 10 -4.14 -0.82 2.67
C TRP A 10 -4.12 -1.32 1.22
N ILE A 11 -2.93 -1.52 0.62
CA ILE A 11 -2.77 -2.06 -0.74
C ILE A 11 -3.47 -3.41 -0.88
N ALA A 12 -3.26 -4.32 0.08
CA ALA A 12 -3.89 -5.64 0.09
C ALA A 12 -5.42 -5.56 0.14
N ARG A 13 -5.96 -4.70 1.00
CA ARG A 13 -7.41 -4.49 1.10
C ARG A 13 -8.01 -3.84 -0.14
N GLU A 14 -7.32 -2.85 -0.72
CA GLU A 14 -7.74 -2.21 -1.97
C GLU A 14 -7.76 -3.22 -3.12
N ALA A 15 -6.77 -4.11 -3.21
CA ALA A 15 -6.79 -5.17 -4.20
C ALA A 15 -8.02 -6.06 -4.06
N MET A 16 -8.29 -6.58 -2.87
CA MET A 16 -9.48 -7.40 -2.63
C MET A 16 -10.77 -6.65 -2.90
N ARG A 17 -10.88 -5.39 -2.43
CA ARG A 17 -12.08 -4.56 -2.66
C ARG A 17 -12.35 -4.34 -4.15
N ARG A 18 -11.32 -4.03 -4.95
CA ARG A 18 -11.47 -3.75 -6.38
C ARG A 18 -11.73 -5.02 -7.19
N ILE A 19 -11.12 -6.14 -6.81
CA ILE A 19 -11.41 -7.44 -7.43
C ILE A 19 -12.89 -7.79 -7.22
N TRP A 20 -13.39 -7.76 -5.99
CA TRP A 20 -14.77 -8.11 -5.70
C TRP A 20 -15.78 -7.13 -6.31
N ARG A 21 -15.47 -5.83 -6.33
CA ARG A 21 -16.32 -4.86 -7.03
C ARG A 21 -16.43 -5.18 -8.51
N ARG A 22 -15.32 -5.56 -9.15
CA ARG A 22 -15.33 -5.98 -10.56
C ARG A 22 -16.10 -7.28 -10.76
N GLU A 23 -16.01 -8.22 -9.83
CA GLU A 23 -16.81 -9.45 -9.85
C GLU A 23 -18.31 -9.20 -9.71
N ASP A 24 -18.73 -8.22 -8.92
CA ASP A 24 -20.14 -7.81 -8.81
C ASP A 24 -20.68 -7.26 -10.14
N GLU A 25 -19.84 -6.53 -10.89
CA GLU A 25 -20.17 -5.94 -12.17
C GLU A 25 -20.09 -6.96 -13.32
N GLN A 26 -19.09 -7.85 -13.28
CA GLN A 26 -18.81 -8.84 -14.33
C GLN A 26 -18.32 -10.14 -13.71
N PRO A 27 -19.21 -11.09 -13.40
CA PRO A 27 -18.83 -12.37 -12.78
C PRO A 27 -17.81 -13.15 -13.62
N GLY A 28 -16.71 -13.55 -12.99
CA GLY A 28 -15.61 -14.27 -13.62
C GLY A 28 -14.50 -13.38 -14.16
N ALA A 29 -14.61 -12.06 -14.05
CA ALA A 29 -13.58 -11.11 -14.52
C ALA A 29 -12.21 -11.29 -13.83
N TRP A 30 -12.18 -11.85 -12.64
CA TRP A 30 -10.92 -12.15 -11.94
C TRP A 30 -9.97 -13.05 -12.74
N ARG A 31 -10.52 -13.92 -13.63
CA ARG A 31 -9.72 -14.85 -14.45
C ARG A 31 -8.83 -14.13 -15.47
N GLU A 32 -9.19 -12.91 -15.84
CA GLU A 32 -8.43 -12.06 -16.74
C GLU A 32 -7.34 -11.24 -16.03
N SER A 33 -7.32 -11.25 -14.68
CA SER A 33 -6.37 -10.52 -13.85
C SER A 33 -5.34 -11.47 -13.25
N PRO A 34 -4.08 -11.47 -13.70
CA PRO A 34 -3.01 -12.27 -13.10
C PRO A 34 -2.88 -12.04 -11.59
N MET A 35 -3.00 -10.79 -11.15
CA MET A 35 -3.00 -10.43 -9.74
C MET A 35 -4.15 -11.11 -8.98
N ALA A 36 -5.37 -11.05 -9.51
CA ALA A 36 -6.53 -11.65 -8.83
C ALA A 36 -6.40 -13.18 -8.74
N CYS A 37 -5.92 -13.83 -9.80
CA CYS A 37 -5.63 -15.27 -9.80
C CYS A 37 -4.64 -15.64 -8.69
N ALA A 38 -3.54 -14.91 -8.58
CA ALA A 38 -2.51 -15.15 -7.58
C ALA A 38 -3.03 -14.89 -6.15
N LEU A 39 -3.82 -13.83 -5.94
CA LEU A 39 -4.41 -13.53 -4.65
C LEU A 39 -5.43 -14.58 -4.23
N PHE A 40 -6.31 -15.04 -5.12
CA PHE A 40 -7.27 -16.10 -4.82
C PHE A 40 -6.61 -17.43 -4.50
N ALA A 41 -5.50 -17.77 -5.16
CA ALA A 41 -4.71 -18.94 -4.80
C ALA A 41 -4.18 -18.88 -3.35
N ILE A 42 -3.77 -17.69 -2.89
CA ILE A 42 -3.25 -17.51 -1.52
C ILE A 42 -4.37 -17.53 -0.48
N VAL A 43 -5.52 -16.90 -0.76
CA VAL A 43 -6.62 -16.85 0.22
C VAL A 43 -7.45 -18.13 0.28
N GLY A 44 -7.23 -19.08 -0.64
CA GLY A 44 -7.83 -20.40 -0.63
C GLY A 44 -8.96 -20.62 -1.64
N GLY A 45 -9.20 -19.68 -2.54
CA GLY A 45 -10.17 -19.81 -3.63
C GLY A 45 -10.87 -18.54 -4.04
N ASP A 46 -11.69 -18.66 -5.08
CA ASP A 46 -12.40 -17.57 -5.76
C ASP A 46 -13.81 -17.26 -5.20
N SER A 47 -14.12 -17.78 -4.01
CA SER A 47 -15.34 -17.41 -3.28
C SER A 47 -15.08 -16.25 -2.33
N SER A 48 -16.06 -15.33 -2.24
CA SER A 48 -16.02 -14.20 -1.28
C SER A 48 -15.84 -14.65 0.17
N ILE A 49 -16.29 -15.87 0.50
CA ILE A 49 -16.13 -16.47 1.84
C ILE A 49 -14.64 -16.68 2.17
N PHE A 50 -13.82 -17.13 1.22
CA PHE A 50 -12.37 -17.31 1.44
C PHE A 50 -11.68 -15.99 1.68
N SER A 51 -11.98 -14.96 0.85
CA SER A 51 -11.44 -13.62 1.02
C SER A 51 -11.84 -12.99 2.35
N ALA A 52 -13.13 -13.10 2.72
CA ALA A 52 -13.65 -12.58 3.99
C ALA A 52 -12.97 -13.28 5.18
N ARG A 53 -12.90 -14.61 5.16
CA ARG A 53 -12.23 -15.40 6.20
C ARG A 53 -10.77 -14.97 6.35
N PHE A 54 -10.02 -14.87 5.24
CA PHE A 54 -8.62 -14.46 5.28
C PHE A 54 -8.44 -13.09 5.92
N LEU A 55 -9.27 -12.10 5.52
CA LEU A 55 -9.20 -10.74 6.04
C LEU A 55 -9.65 -10.63 7.51
N MET A 56 -10.48 -11.55 8.00
CA MET A 56 -10.97 -11.54 9.39
C MET A 56 -10.08 -12.34 10.34
N GLU A 57 -9.49 -13.44 9.89
CA GLU A 57 -8.75 -14.37 10.75
C GLU A 57 -7.25 -14.12 10.76
N LYS A 58 -6.70 -13.52 9.69
CA LYS A 58 -5.27 -13.29 9.58
C LYS A 58 -4.80 -12.02 10.27
N ALA A 59 -3.61 -12.08 10.83
CA ALA A 59 -2.98 -10.90 11.40
C ALA A 59 -2.72 -9.83 10.33
N ARG A 60 -2.79 -8.56 10.73
CA ARG A 60 -2.59 -7.41 9.83
C ARG A 60 -1.31 -7.50 9.00
N GLY A 61 -0.21 -8.01 9.59
CA GLY A 61 1.06 -8.20 8.89
C GLY A 61 0.98 -9.26 7.78
N GLU A 62 0.25 -10.36 8.02
CA GLU A 62 0.04 -11.42 7.03
C GLU A 62 -0.81 -10.89 5.86
N ILE A 63 -1.88 -10.15 6.15
CA ILE A 63 -2.70 -9.50 5.12
C ILE A 63 -1.84 -8.52 4.31
N GLY A 64 -1.01 -7.73 4.98
CA GLY A 64 -0.11 -6.78 4.33
C GLY A 64 0.92 -7.43 3.38
N MET A 65 1.23 -8.71 3.55
CA MET A 65 2.10 -9.44 2.62
C MET A 65 1.47 -9.64 1.24
N LEU A 66 0.15 -9.60 1.12
CA LEU A 66 -0.52 -9.64 -0.19
C LEU A 66 -0.13 -8.44 -1.07
N ALA A 67 0.31 -7.34 -0.49
CA ALA A 67 0.83 -6.20 -1.25
C ALA A 67 2.05 -6.54 -2.11
N VAL A 68 2.85 -7.53 -1.72
CA VAL A 68 3.97 -8.04 -2.52
C VAL A 68 3.46 -8.69 -3.79
N VAL A 69 2.35 -9.42 -3.71
CA VAL A 69 1.70 -10.03 -4.87
C VAL A 69 1.18 -8.95 -5.82
N VAL A 70 0.53 -7.91 -5.30
CA VAL A 70 0.09 -6.77 -6.10
C VAL A 70 1.27 -6.13 -6.83
N ALA A 71 2.38 -5.87 -6.12
CA ALA A 71 3.57 -5.28 -6.71
C ALA A 71 4.20 -6.16 -7.80
N HIS A 72 4.20 -7.48 -7.61
CA HIS A 72 4.75 -8.43 -8.57
C HIS A 72 4.03 -8.40 -9.92
N HIS A 73 2.71 -8.23 -9.90
CA HIS A 73 1.88 -8.24 -11.11
C HIS A 73 1.66 -6.87 -11.76
N ALA A 74 2.25 -5.79 -11.24
CA ALA A 74 1.98 -4.43 -11.70
C ALA A 74 2.39 -4.15 -13.16
N GLN A 75 3.25 -4.96 -13.76
CA GLN A 75 3.66 -4.80 -15.16
C GLN A 75 2.67 -5.42 -16.16
N GLU A 76 1.94 -6.43 -15.74
CA GLU A 76 1.04 -7.23 -16.59
C GLU A 76 -0.45 -7.05 -16.23
N ASP A 77 -0.74 -6.39 -15.11
CA ASP A 77 -2.09 -6.18 -14.57
C ASP A 77 -2.32 -4.69 -14.30
N ALA A 78 -3.18 -4.08 -15.11
CA ALA A 78 -3.49 -2.66 -15.00
C ALA A 78 -4.10 -2.30 -13.63
N LEU A 79 -4.92 -3.19 -13.07
CA LEU A 79 -5.53 -2.98 -11.75
C LEU A 79 -4.47 -2.96 -10.64
N ALA A 80 -3.48 -3.85 -10.73
CA ALA A 80 -2.35 -3.85 -9.80
C ALA A 80 -1.54 -2.54 -9.88
N ALA A 81 -1.26 -2.08 -11.11
CA ALA A 81 -0.55 -0.82 -11.35
C ALA A 81 -1.32 0.38 -10.78
N GLU A 82 -2.63 0.45 -11.01
CA GLU A 82 -3.49 1.50 -10.46
C GLU A 82 -3.47 1.53 -8.93
N ILE A 83 -3.57 0.37 -8.27
CA ILE A 83 -3.55 0.29 -6.81
C ILE A 83 -2.24 0.83 -6.24
N LEU A 84 -1.12 0.49 -6.86
CA LEU A 84 0.19 0.99 -6.42
C LEU A 84 0.37 2.48 -6.68
N TRP A 85 -0.16 2.97 -7.79
CA TRP A 85 -0.19 4.40 -8.08
C TRP A 85 -1.01 5.15 -7.02
N ASP A 86 -2.20 4.67 -6.70
CA ASP A 86 -3.06 5.26 -5.68
C ASP A 86 -2.42 5.21 -4.28
N ALA A 87 -1.68 4.14 -3.96
CA ALA A 87 -0.89 4.09 -2.73
C ALA A 87 0.13 5.24 -2.66
N GLY A 88 0.79 5.56 -3.76
CA GLY A 88 1.69 6.71 -3.86
C GLY A 88 0.97 8.05 -3.70
N LEU A 89 -0.23 8.19 -4.28
CA LEU A 89 -1.07 9.39 -4.11
C LEU A 89 -1.49 9.59 -2.65
N GLU A 90 -1.84 8.54 -1.94
CA GLU A 90 -2.17 8.61 -0.51
C GLU A 90 -0.97 9.03 0.35
N LEU A 91 0.22 8.53 0.06
CA LEU A 91 1.44 8.98 0.72
C LEU A 91 1.73 10.47 0.43
N ALA A 92 1.50 10.93 -0.80
CA ALA A 92 1.62 12.35 -1.17
C ALA A 92 0.60 13.21 -0.41
N ARG A 93 -0.66 12.76 -0.32
CA ARG A 93 -1.71 13.45 0.44
C ARG A 93 -1.28 13.68 1.90
N LEU A 94 -0.72 12.65 2.53
CA LEU A 94 -0.23 12.74 3.90
C LEU A 94 0.96 13.71 4.01
N ALA A 95 1.93 13.61 3.09
CA ALA A 95 3.08 14.51 3.03
C ALA A 95 2.65 15.99 2.86
N ASN A 96 1.72 16.25 1.94
CA ASN A 96 1.17 17.59 1.70
C ASN A 96 0.46 18.15 2.94
N ALA A 97 -0.33 17.32 3.64
CA ALA A 97 -0.99 17.72 4.88
C ALA A 97 0.01 18.08 5.98
N MET A 98 1.12 17.35 6.08
CA MET A 98 2.19 17.65 7.02
C MET A 98 2.91 18.95 6.66
N THR A 99 3.19 19.18 5.37
CA THR A 99 3.79 20.43 4.89
C THR A 99 2.91 21.65 5.17
N GLN A 100 1.60 21.52 4.97
CA GLN A 100 0.66 22.60 5.29
C GLN A 100 0.66 22.96 6.79
N ARG A 101 0.81 21.96 7.67
CA ARG A 101 0.79 22.18 9.13
C ARG A 101 2.10 22.73 9.68
N TYR A 102 3.24 22.31 9.13
CA TYR A 102 4.55 22.51 9.75
C TYR A 102 5.53 23.30 8.87
N GLY A 103 5.08 23.77 7.70
CA GLY A 103 5.93 24.42 6.70
C GLY A 103 6.77 23.41 5.90
N GLU A 104 7.50 23.93 4.91
CA GLU A 104 8.35 23.12 4.04
C GLU A 104 9.53 22.54 4.82
N ARG A 105 9.66 21.24 4.79
CA ARG A 105 10.74 20.47 5.41
C ARG A 105 11.05 19.26 4.54
N LYS A 106 12.26 18.72 4.67
CA LYS A 106 12.61 17.42 4.08
C LYS A 106 11.63 16.33 4.54
N ILE A 107 11.02 15.65 3.58
CA ILE A 107 10.10 14.53 3.83
C ILE A 107 10.90 13.23 3.72
N VAL A 108 10.90 12.44 4.77
CA VAL A 108 11.48 11.11 4.77
C VAL A 108 10.35 10.08 4.76
N VAL A 109 10.27 9.32 3.69
CA VAL A 109 9.33 8.19 3.55
C VAL A 109 10.06 6.93 3.98
N ALA A 110 9.60 6.37 5.09
CA ALA A 110 10.18 5.16 5.67
C ALA A 110 9.16 4.01 5.65
N GLY A 111 9.66 2.80 5.52
CA GLY A 111 8.84 1.60 5.55
C GLY A 111 8.92 0.77 4.27
N ARG A 112 8.57 -0.52 4.40
CA ARG A 112 8.70 -1.47 3.29
C ARG A 112 7.70 -1.22 2.15
N ALA A 113 6.50 -0.75 2.47
CA ALA A 113 5.45 -0.55 1.48
C ALA A 113 5.83 0.48 0.42
N SER A 114 6.46 1.59 0.82
CA SER A 114 6.90 2.64 -0.10
C SER A 114 7.98 2.21 -1.10
N GLN A 115 8.59 1.04 -0.88
CA GLN A 115 9.67 0.48 -1.71
C GLN A 115 9.23 -0.77 -2.47
N LEU A 116 7.95 -1.15 -2.39
CA LEU A 116 7.43 -2.34 -3.06
C LEU A 116 7.52 -2.23 -4.58
N HIS A 117 7.27 -1.06 -5.14
CA HIS A 117 7.28 -0.84 -6.59
C HIS A 117 7.55 0.63 -6.95
N PRO A 118 8.28 0.93 -8.04
CA PRO A 118 8.60 2.31 -8.47
C PRO A 118 7.38 3.21 -8.72
N LEU A 119 6.23 2.65 -9.06
CA LEU A 119 4.98 3.42 -9.25
C LEU A 119 4.57 4.20 -8.01
N ILE A 120 4.81 3.67 -6.82
CA ILE A 120 4.47 4.33 -5.55
C ILE A 120 5.30 5.61 -5.40
N GLU A 121 6.61 5.52 -5.62
CA GLU A 121 7.49 6.68 -5.58
C GLU A 121 7.14 7.69 -6.67
N SER A 122 6.92 7.23 -7.89
CA SER A 122 6.56 8.07 -9.04
C SER A 122 5.28 8.86 -8.80
N ALA A 123 4.23 8.19 -8.31
CA ALA A 123 2.95 8.82 -7.98
C ALA A 123 3.10 9.85 -6.85
N MET A 124 3.83 9.48 -5.79
CA MET A 124 4.07 10.37 -4.67
C MET A 124 4.83 11.63 -5.10
N ARG A 125 5.90 11.49 -5.90
CA ARG A 125 6.66 12.65 -6.40
C ARG A 125 5.83 13.55 -7.29
N ARG A 126 5.00 12.94 -8.15
CA ARG A 126 4.12 13.70 -9.07
C ARG A 126 3.05 14.52 -8.33
N ALA A 127 2.51 13.99 -7.24
CA ALA A 127 1.43 14.62 -6.48
C ALA A 127 1.93 15.47 -5.29
N ASN A 128 3.23 15.53 -5.04
CA ASN A 128 3.79 16.38 -3.99
C ASN A 128 3.72 17.84 -4.42
N LEU A 129 2.96 18.63 -3.67
CA LEU A 129 2.74 20.07 -3.96
C LEU A 129 3.85 20.98 -3.44
N ALA A 130 4.67 20.48 -2.51
CA ALA A 130 5.77 21.23 -1.95
C ALA A 130 7.04 21.02 -2.79
N ALA A 131 7.87 22.05 -2.89
CA ALA A 131 9.25 21.93 -3.39
C ALA A 131 10.15 21.10 -2.45
N ALA A 132 9.56 20.52 -1.40
CA ALA A 132 10.25 19.76 -0.38
C ALA A 132 10.96 18.53 -0.96
N GLU A 133 12.22 18.35 -0.57
CA GLU A 133 12.99 17.15 -0.90
C GLU A 133 12.34 15.91 -0.30
N ILE A 134 11.99 14.91 -1.15
CA ILE A 134 11.49 13.62 -0.70
C ILE A 134 12.62 12.59 -0.78
N ALA A 135 12.92 11.97 0.35
CA ALA A 135 13.87 10.85 0.46
C ALA A 135 13.15 9.56 0.86
N PHE A 136 13.33 8.50 0.09
CA PHE A 136 12.89 7.15 0.45
C PHE A 136 14.02 6.43 1.16
N GLN A 137 13.79 5.98 2.38
CA GLN A 137 14.83 5.37 3.21
C GLN A 137 14.35 4.10 3.89
N GLN A 138 15.24 3.10 3.96
CA GLN A 138 15.06 1.99 4.88
C GLN A 138 15.47 2.45 6.28
N VAL A 139 14.50 2.71 7.13
CA VAL A 139 14.76 3.12 8.51
C VAL A 139 14.32 2.01 9.45
N GLN A 140 15.21 1.67 10.38
CA GLN A 140 14.85 0.82 11.52
C GLN A 140 14.12 1.69 12.56
N ALA A 141 12.81 1.91 12.35
CA ALA A 141 12.01 2.84 13.14
C ALA A 141 12.06 2.55 14.66
N HIS A 142 12.19 1.27 15.06
CA HIS A 142 12.33 0.87 16.45
C HIS A 142 13.63 1.37 17.07
N ILE A 143 14.74 1.37 16.33
CA ILE A 143 16.03 1.92 16.80
C ILE A 143 15.96 3.44 16.90
N ALA A 144 15.35 4.09 15.92
CA ALA A 144 15.15 5.55 15.95
C ALA A 144 14.28 5.95 17.14
N GLY A 145 13.20 5.23 17.40
CA GLY A 145 12.34 5.44 18.56
C GLY A 145 13.06 5.25 19.89
N ALA A 146 13.86 4.18 20.01
CA ALA A 146 14.67 3.93 21.21
C ALA A 146 15.70 5.06 21.46
N LYS A 147 16.34 5.58 20.41
CA LYS A 147 17.29 6.71 20.53
C LYS A 147 16.60 8.01 20.95
N ILE A 148 15.37 8.25 20.50
CA ILE A 148 14.60 9.43 20.93
C ILE A 148 14.21 9.29 22.39
N ALA A 149 13.71 8.12 22.81
CA ALA A 149 13.36 7.86 24.20
C ALA A 149 14.54 8.01 25.15
N ALA A 150 15.71 7.50 24.76
CA ALA A 150 16.93 7.61 25.56
C ALA A 150 17.47 9.05 25.71
N LYS A 151 17.07 9.98 24.83
CA LYS A 151 17.43 11.40 24.94
C LYS A 151 16.43 12.22 25.76
N ALA A 152 15.26 11.66 26.05
CA ALA A 152 14.20 12.30 26.82
C ALA A 152 14.28 11.98 28.33
N LEU A 153 15.21 11.11 28.74
CA LEU A 153 15.60 10.79 30.13
C LEU A 153 16.84 11.57 30.52
#